data_759ce697e5846c7c9ee6e6892b8afc44
#
_entry.id   759ce697e5846c7c9ee6e6892b8afc44
#
_cell.length_a   1.000
_cell.length_b   1.000
_cell.length_c   1.000
_cell.angle_alpha   90.00
_cell.angle_beta   90.00
_cell.angle_gamma   90.00
#
_symmetry.space_group_name_H-M   'P 1'
#
loop_
_entity.id
_entity.type
_entity.pdbx_description
1 polymer ?
#
loop_
_entity_poly.entity_id
_entity_poly.type
_entity_poly.pdbx_seq_one_letter_code
_entity_poly.pdbx_strand_id
1 'polypeptide(L)'
;MSDALTELRRELAQITDLRTAGRVLEWDQLVMMPHGGAGPESDEACLVAVARRDWEKARRVPADLQAEMTKLASEAVEAWAVARADDDYASFRPWLDRTLELKRRYAACFPAPDDPYDPLLDDFERGMRTDEVRRVFDRLEPALRELVEAAGPEADEPFLSGPYPESVQHELSLTVTRAFGAADEFFRLDSTVHPFCTSFSTQDVRLTTRYAEDDLHASSIFSTMHEAGHGLYEHGGDVSLDRTPLATGCSSALHESQSRLWENVIGRSIQFWRWFYPQFRDSFAVLEDVPLETFHRAVNRPRPSLIRVDADETTYGLHIILRFGLEQELLFGDLETKDLPERWNDRMEELVGIRPPDDRRGCLQDVHWGAGLFGYFPTYQLGNVLSVQIWERLLVDVPDAYAQIEEGSFGDIYEWLREHLYRHGRKFTPTETILRVAGGPIDPEPYLRYLADKNASLAAA
;
A
#
# COMPACT_ATOMS: atom_id res chain seq x y z
N MET A 1 -11.09 -33.64 23.67
CA MET A 1 -10.59 -32.60 22.73
C MET A 1 -11.60 -31.46 22.79
N SER A 2 -11.14 -30.20 22.80
CA SER A 2 -12.05 -29.07 22.81
C SER A 2 -12.82 -28.99 21.50
N ASP A 3 -14.06 -28.49 21.51
CA ASP A 3 -14.87 -28.28 20.30
C ASP A 3 -14.13 -27.45 19.24
N ALA A 4 -13.33 -26.47 19.68
CA ALA A 4 -12.47 -25.65 18.82
C ALA A 4 -11.41 -26.46 18.04
N LEU A 5 -10.79 -27.50 18.65
CA LEU A 5 -9.83 -28.34 17.95
C LEU A 5 -10.50 -29.26 16.92
N THR A 6 -11.70 -29.71 17.22
CA THR A 6 -12.51 -30.51 16.28
C THR A 6 -12.93 -29.66 15.08
N GLU A 7 -13.37 -28.43 15.32
CA GLU A 7 -13.70 -27.46 14.28
C GLU A 7 -12.49 -27.14 13.40
N LEU A 8 -11.35 -26.80 14.01
CA LEU A 8 -10.10 -26.55 13.28
C LEU A 8 -9.71 -27.72 12.37
N ARG A 9 -9.84 -28.96 12.87
CA ARG A 9 -9.56 -30.16 12.06
C ARG A 9 -10.50 -30.31 10.88
N ARG A 10 -11.78 -29.97 11.06
CA ARG A 10 -12.77 -29.97 9.98
C ARG A 10 -12.42 -28.98 8.90
N GLU A 11 -12.08 -27.74 9.27
CA GLU A 11 -11.65 -26.70 8.34
C GLU A 11 -10.36 -27.08 7.58
N LEU A 12 -9.37 -27.63 8.29
CA LEU A 12 -8.13 -28.11 7.67
C LEU A 12 -8.38 -29.29 6.69
N ALA A 13 -9.36 -30.16 6.99
CA ALA A 13 -9.75 -31.23 6.08
C ALA A 13 -10.37 -30.64 4.79
N GLN A 14 -11.26 -29.66 4.90
CA GLN A 14 -11.86 -29.00 3.73
C GLN A 14 -10.80 -28.31 2.86
N ILE A 15 -9.83 -27.62 3.48
CA ILE A 15 -8.70 -27.01 2.75
C ILE A 15 -7.89 -28.10 2.02
N THR A 16 -7.68 -29.24 2.66
CA THR A 16 -6.95 -30.39 2.04
C THR A 16 -7.73 -30.98 0.88
N ASP A 17 -9.03 -31.10 1.01
CA ASP A 17 -9.91 -31.62 -0.05
C ASP A 17 -9.94 -30.67 -1.25
N LEU A 18 -10.00 -29.35 -1.03
CA LEU A 18 -9.90 -28.33 -2.08
C LEU A 18 -8.55 -28.36 -2.80
N ARG A 19 -7.46 -28.52 -2.04
CA ARG A 19 -6.11 -28.69 -2.64
C ARG A 19 -6.02 -29.96 -3.49
N THR A 20 -6.66 -31.03 -3.05
CA THR A 20 -6.70 -32.31 -3.78
C THR A 20 -7.55 -32.19 -5.04
N ALA A 21 -8.70 -31.52 -4.97
CA ALA A 21 -9.52 -31.22 -6.13
C ALA A 21 -8.75 -30.38 -7.16
N GLY A 22 -7.98 -29.37 -6.72
CA GLY A 22 -7.10 -28.60 -7.60
C GLY A 22 -6.08 -29.46 -8.35
N ARG A 23 -5.49 -30.47 -7.68
CA ARG A 23 -4.58 -31.43 -8.34
C ARG A 23 -5.28 -32.31 -9.38
N VAL A 24 -6.53 -32.69 -9.13
CA VAL A 24 -7.33 -33.47 -10.10
C VAL A 24 -7.63 -32.62 -11.33
N LEU A 25 -8.00 -31.35 -11.15
CA LEU A 25 -8.23 -30.40 -12.25
C LEU A 25 -6.95 -30.17 -13.07
N GLU A 26 -5.80 -30.03 -12.39
CA GLU A 26 -4.49 -29.92 -13.06
C GLU A 26 -4.18 -31.17 -13.91
N TRP A 27 -4.40 -32.35 -13.33
CA TRP A 27 -4.22 -33.60 -14.05
C TRP A 27 -5.15 -33.71 -15.25
N ASP A 28 -6.42 -33.35 -15.09
CA ASP A 28 -7.41 -33.36 -16.17
C ASP A 28 -6.99 -32.40 -17.30
N GLN A 29 -6.58 -31.18 -16.96
CA GLN A 29 -6.12 -30.18 -17.92
C GLN A 29 -4.89 -30.65 -18.72
N LEU A 30 -3.96 -31.33 -18.06
CA LEU A 30 -2.72 -31.81 -18.69
C LEU A 30 -2.88 -33.10 -19.50
N VAL A 31 -3.86 -33.93 -19.16
CA VAL A 31 -3.95 -35.32 -19.65
C VAL A 31 -5.23 -35.59 -20.43
N MET A 32 -6.35 -35.02 -20.04
CA MET A 32 -7.67 -35.40 -20.55
C MET A 32 -8.41 -34.25 -21.28
N MET A 33 -8.11 -33.00 -20.95
CA MET A 33 -8.85 -31.86 -21.51
C MET A 33 -8.58 -31.73 -23.01
N PRO A 34 -9.63 -31.64 -23.86
CA PRO A 34 -9.46 -31.39 -25.29
C PRO A 34 -8.80 -30.02 -25.55
N HIS A 35 -8.02 -29.92 -26.65
CA HIS A 35 -7.37 -28.66 -27.05
C HIS A 35 -8.30 -27.46 -27.24
N GLY A 36 -9.60 -27.65 -27.32
CA GLY A 36 -10.64 -26.63 -27.38
C GLY A 36 -11.31 -26.37 -26.03
N GLY A 37 -10.75 -26.85 -24.94
CA GLY A 37 -11.21 -26.58 -23.56
C GLY A 37 -11.13 -25.11 -23.20
N ALA A 38 -11.05 -24.80 -21.91
CA ALA A 38 -10.96 -23.40 -21.43
C ALA A 38 -9.81 -22.65 -22.10
N GLY A 39 -10.08 -21.48 -22.69
CA GLY A 39 -9.04 -20.61 -23.26
C GLY A 39 -8.05 -20.18 -22.17
N PRO A 40 -6.81 -19.74 -22.51
CA PRO A 40 -5.76 -19.42 -21.54
C PRO A 40 -6.14 -18.27 -20.59
N GLU A 41 -7.12 -17.46 -20.96
CA GLU A 41 -7.63 -16.36 -20.12
C GLU A 41 -8.99 -16.68 -19.47
N SER A 42 -9.47 -17.94 -19.54
CA SER A 42 -10.68 -18.32 -18.80
C SER A 42 -10.41 -18.34 -17.30
N ASP A 43 -11.44 -18.14 -16.50
CA ASP A 43 -11.32 -18.10 -15.03
C ASP A 43 -10.78 -19.42 -14.49
N GLU A 44 -11.17 -20.56 -15.06
CA GLU A 44 -10.68 -21.88 -14.67
C GLU A 44 -9.18 -22.04 -14.98
N ALA A 45 -8.71 -21.61 -16.15
CA ALA A 45 -7.30 -21.69 -16.52
C ALA A 45 -6.46 -20.79 -15.62
N CYS A 46 -6.92 -19.55 -15.37
CA CYS A 46 -6.27 -18.61 -14.45
C CYS A 46 -6.25 -19.14 -13.01
N LEU A 47 -7.37 -19.72 -12.54
CA LEU A 47 -7.46 -20.31 -11.21
C LEU A 47 -6.42 -21.42 -11.02
N VAL A 48 -6.33 -22.35 -11.98
CA VAL A 48 -5.34 -23.44 -11.93
C VAL A 48 -3.92 -22.89 -11.95
N ALA A 49 -3.64 -21.91 -12.80
CA ALA A 49 -2.31 -21.31 -12.92
C ALA A 49 -1.87 -20.60 -11.62
N VAL A 50 -2.77 -19.83 -10.99
CA VAL A 50 -2.51 -19.14 -9.72
C VAL A 50 -2.35 -20.13 -8.58
N ALA A 51 -3.29 -21.08 -8.43
CA ALA A 51 -3.22 -22.09 -7.37
C ALA A 51 -1.96 -22.97 -7.48
N ARG A 52 -1.57 -23.33 -8.71
CA ARG A 52 -0.33 -24.09 -8.97
C ARG A 52 0.89 -23.30 -8.54
N ARG A 53 1.00 -22.05 -8.96
CA ARG A 53 2.14 -21.20 -8.59
C ARG A 53 2.25 -21.03 -7.08
N ASP A 54 1.13 -20.70 -6.41
CA ASP A 54 1.11 -20.50 -4.96
C ASP A 54 1.52 -21.78 -4.22
N TRP A 55 1.07 -22.95 -4.70
CA TRP A 55 1.48 -24.24 -4.18
C TRP A 55 2.98 -24.53 -4.45
N GLU A 56 3.48 -24.29 -5.67
CA GLU A 56 4.88 -24.49 -6.01
C GLU A 56 5.80 -23.61 -5.17
N LYS A 57 5.40 -22.36 -4.90
CA LYS A 57 6.14 -21.44 -4.04
C LYS A 57 6.14 -21.93 -2.60
N ALA A 58 4.98 -22.26 -2.06
CA ALA A 58 4.83 -22.72 -0.67
C ALA A 58 5.60 -24.01 -0.39
N ARG A 59 5.60 -24.98 -1.31
CA ARG A 59 6.30 -26.27 -1.11
C ARG A 59 7.83 -26.19 -1.13
N ARG A 60 8.40 -25.08 -1.64
CA ARG A 60 9.86 -24.87 -1.67
C ARG A 60 10.40 -24.56 -0.29
N VAL A 61 9.59 -23.94 0.56
CA VAL A 61 9.98 -23.57 1.91
C VAL A 61 9.78 -24.76 2.85
N PRO A 62 10.83 -25.24 3.53
CA PRO A 62 10.69 -26.30 4.52
C PRO A 62 9.69 -25.94 5.61
N ALA A 63 8.86 -26.90 6.02
CA ALA A 63 7.79 -26.66 7.00
C ALA A 63 8.31 -26.16 8.37
N ASP A 64 9.48 -26.64 8.78
CA ASP A 64 10.17 -26.19 10.00
C ASP A 64 10.63 -24.73 9.87
N LEU A 65 11.18 -24.33 8.74
CA LEU A 65 11.54 -22.94 8.47
C LEU A 65 10.31 -22.03 8.48
N GLN A 66 9.22 -22.44 7.83
CA GLN A 66 7.98 -21.66 7.83
C GLN A 66 7.41 -21.51 9.24
N ALA A 67 7.40 -22.59 10.02
CA ALA A 67 6.92 -22.54 11.42
C ALA A 67 7.80 -21.65 12.28
N GLU A 68 9.13 -21.67 12.11
CA GLU A 68 10.08 -20.82 12.82
C GLU A 68 9.90 -19.36 12.47
N MET A 69 9.73 -19.01 11.19
CA MET A 69 9.45 -17.64 10.73
C MET A 69 8.14 -17.10 11.31
N THR A 70 7.06 -17.89 11.27
CA THR A 70 5.76 -17.48 11.80
C THR A 70 5.81 -17.22 13.31
N LYS A 71 6.48 -18.11 14.06
CA LYS A 71 6.66 -17.94 15.50
C LYS A 71 7.47 -16.69 15.82
N LEU A 72 8.61 -16.54 15.14
CA LEU A 72 9.51 -15.39 15.36
C LEU A 72 8.80 -14.06 15.06
N ALA A 73 8.05 -13.97 13.96
CA ALA A 73 7.33 -12.76 13.59
C ALA A 73 6.35 -12.31 14.68
N SER A 74 5.59 -13.26 15.28
CA SER A 74 4.67 -12.94 16.39
C SER A 74 5.42 -12.41 17.61
N GLU A 75 6.51 -13.08 18.03
CA GLU A 75 7.29 -12.70 19.19
C GLU A 75 8.08 -11.39 18.96
N ALA A 76 8.62 -11.19 17.75
CA ALA A 76 9.40 -10.00 17.41
C ALA A 76 8.53 -8.74 17.28
N VAL A 77 7.27 -8.85 16.87
CA VAL A 77 6.32 -7.72 16.86
C VAL A 77 6.05 -7.23 18.29
N GLU A 78 5.85 -8.15 19.25
CA GLU A 78 5.68 -7.80 20.66
C GLU A 78 6.95 -7.14 21.24
N ALA A 79 8.13 -7.72 20.94
CA ALA A 79 9.41 -7.16 21.38
C ALA A 79 9.67 -5.77 20.76
N TRP A 80 9.33 -5.58 19.47
CA TRP A 80 9.42 -4.29 18.80
C TRP A 80 8.54 -3.23 19.46
N ALA A 81 7.30 -3.58 19.82
CA ALA A 81 6.37 -2.63 20.44
C ALA A 81 6.94 -2.10 21.78
N VAL A 82 7.54 -2.98 22.60
CA VAL A 82 8.21 -2.61 23.86
C VAL A 82 9.44 -1.76 23.59
N ALA A 83 10.35 -2.22 22.71
CA ALA A 83 11.58 -1.52 22.38
C ALA A 83 11.32 -0.10 21.83
N ARG A 84 10.29 0.03 20.96
CA ARG A 84 9.87 1.33 20.44
C ARG A 84 9.31 2.24 21.54
N ALA A 85 8.50 1.70 22.46
CA ALA A 85 7.95 2.48 23.59
C ALA A 85 9.05 2.99 24.51
N ASP A 86 10.07 2.18 24.76
CA ASP A 86 11.18 2.47 25.68
C ASP A 86 12.37 3.18 24.98
N ASP A 87 12.31 3.35 23.65
CA ASP A 87 13.41 3.89 22.83
C ASP A 87 14.71 3.07 22.97
N ASP A 88 14.58 1.74 22.97
CA ASP A 88 15.67 0.79 23.22
C ASP A 88 15.87 -0.15 22.01
N TYR A 89 16.57 0.33 20.99
CA TYR A 89 16.94 -0.51 19.84
C TYR A 89 17.79 -1.73 20.24
N ALA A 90 18.62 -1.60 21.26
CA ALA A 90 19.51 -2.70 21.67
C ALA A 90 18.73 -3.95 22.12
N SER A 91 17.56 -3.77 22.73
CA SER A 91 16.66 -4.87 23.12
C SER A 91 15.97 -5.53 21.93
N PHE A 92 15.69 -4.79 20.86
CA PHE A 92 15.09 -5.32 19.63
C PHE A 92 16.10 -6.00 18.69
N ARG A 93 17.35 -5.55 18.69
CA ARG A 93 18.39 -6.02 17.76
C ARG A 93 18.50 -7.55 17.64
N PRO A 94 18.48 -8.35 18.72
CA PRO A 94 18.59 -9.81 18.61
C PRO A 94 17.43 -10.45 17.80
N TRP A 95 16.24 -9.84 17.86
CA TRP A 95 15.08 -10.25 17.08
C TRP A 95 15.29 -9.94 15.60
N LEU A 96 15.80 -8.75 15.29
CA LEU A 96 16.15 -8.37 13.93
C LEU A 96 17.23 -9.28 13.34
N ASP A 97 18.31 -9.58 14.10
CA ASP A 97 19.36 -10.51 13.68
C ASP A 97 18.79 -11.87 13.28
N ARG A 98 17.88 -12.40 14.10
CA ARG A 98 17.24 -13.69 13.82
C ARG A 98 16.30 -13.62 12.63
N THR A 99 15.55 -12.55 12.49
CA THR A 99 14.67 -12.33 11.33
C THR A 99 15.47 -12.29 10.04
N LEU A 100 16.57 -11.55 10.00
CA LEU A 100 17.46 -11.48 8.83
C LEU A 100 18.05 -12.86 8.48
N GLU A 101 18.49 -13.64 9.47
CA GLU A 101 18.97 -15.00 9.25
C GLU A 101 17.89 -15.87 8.57
N LEU A 102 16.67 -15.87 9.12
CA LEU A 102 15.57 -16.65 8.55
C LEU A 102 15.18 -16.19 7.16
N LYS A 103 15.20 -14.86 6.89
CA LYS A 103 14.90 -14.32 5.56
C LYS A 103 15.95 -14.70 4.52
N ARG A 104 17.23 -14.73 4.89
CA ARG A 104 18.30 -15.27 4.00
C ARG A 104 18.06 -16.75 3.70
N ARG A 105 17.71 -17.56 4.71
CA ARG A 105 17.36 -18.99 4.51
C ARG A 105 16.14 -19.15 3.63
N TYR A 106 15.12 -18.31 3.80
CA TYR A 106 13.93 -18.28 2.96
C TYR A 106 14.29 -17.95 1.50
N ALA A 107 15.04 -16.88 1.26
CA ALA A 107 15.47 -16.50 -0.09
C ALA A 107 16.25 -17.62 -0.78
N ALA A 108 17.09 -18.34 -0.05
CA ALA A 108 17.85 -19.49 -0.55
C ALA A 108 17.00 -20.72 -0.95
N CYS A 109 15.70 -20.77 -0.58
CA CYS A 109 14.79 -21.82 -1.02
C CYS A 109 14.38 -21.71 -2.49
N PHE A 110 14.65 -20.57 -3.12
CA PHE A 110 14.27 -20.30 -4.51
C PHE A 110 15.46 -20.44 -5.46
N PRO A 111 15.23 -20.82 -6.75
CA PRO A 111 16.30 -20.92 -7.74
C PRO A 111 17.07 -19.60 -7.82
N ALA A 112 18.38 -19.68 -7.96
CA ALA A 112 19.29 -18.55 -7.96
C ALA A 112 18.74 -17.40 -8.84
N PRO A 113 18.21 -16.35 -8.26
CA PRO A 113 17.81 -15.15 -8.96
C PRO A 113 19.07 -14.37 -9.36
N ASP A 114 18.93 -13.41 -10.26
CA ASP A 114 20.03 -12.51 -10.59
C ASP A 114 20.38 -11.60 -9.39
N ASP A 115 19.38 -11.29 -8.56
CA ASP A 115 19.54 -10.58 -7.28
C ASP A 115 18.96 -11.42 -6.13
N PRO A 116 19.67 -11.64 -5.01
CA PRO A 116 19.18 -12.43 -3.89
C PRO A 116 17.96 -11.81 -3.17
N TYR A 117 17.64 -10.56 -3.41
CA TYR A 117 16.47 -9.88 -2.87
C TYR A 117 15.19 -10.18 -3.67
N ASP A 118 15.29 -10.60 -4.95
CA ASP A 118 14.14 -10.90 -5.82
C ASP A 118 13.09 -11.85 -5.19
N PRO A 119 13.47 -12.94 -4.47
CA PRO A 119 12.48 -13.81 -3.84
C PRO A 119 11.62 -13.15 -2.77
N LEU A 120 12.17 -12.15 -2.07
CA LEU A 120 11.45 -11.38 -1.04
C LEU A 120 10.48 -10.38 -1.68
N LEU A 121 10.90 -9.75 -2.77
CA LEU A 121 10.08 -8.85 -3.55
C LEU A 121 8.93 -9.61 -4.25
N ASP A 122 9.19 -10.81 -4.78
CA ASP A 122 8.18 -11.67 -5.43
C ASP A 122 7.04 -12.12 -4.49
N ASP A 123 7.21 -12.01 -3.17
CA ASP A 123 6.13 -12.27 -2.19
C ASP A 123 5.00 -11.25 -2.31
N PHE A 124 5.32 -10.03 -2.71
CA PHE A 124 4.41 -8.89 -2.79
C PHE A 124 4.16 -8.42 -4.22
N GLU A 125 5.17 -8.52 -5.08
CA GLU A 125 5.16 -8.12 -6.49
C GLU A 125 5.62 -9.30 -7.36
N ARG A 126 4.69 -10.18 -7.69
CA ARG A 126 4.98 -11.39 -8.45
C ARG A 126 5.75 -11.10 -9.74
N GLY A 127 6.98 -11.61 -9.82
CA GLY A 127 7.84 -11.50 -10.99
C GLY A 127 8.61 -10.18 -11.11
N MET A 128 8.40 -9.24 -10.20
CA MET A 128 9.18 -8.00 -10.14
C MET A 128 10.63 -8.30 -9.76
N ARG A 129 11.55 -7.56 -10.36
CA ARG A 129 12.98 -7.71 -10.12
C ARG A 129 13.54 -6.51 -9.38
N THR A 130 14.52 -6.78 -8.55
CA THR A 130 15.20 -5.73 -7.76
C THR A 130 15.83 -4.65 -8.64
N ASP A 131 16.38 -5.01 -9.79
CA ASP A 131 16.96 -4.05 -10.74
C ASP A 131 15.91 -3.15 -11.42
N GLU A 132 14.66 -3.62 -11.56
CA GLU A 132 13.55 -2.81 -12.06
C GLU A 132 13.14 -1.77 -11.01
N VAL A 133 13.00 -2.18 -9.76
CA VAL A 133 12.72 -1.26 -8.64
C VAL A 133 13.84 -0.22 -8.51
N ARG A 134 15.10 -0.67 -8.57
CA ARG A 134 16.27 0.22 -8.46
C ARG A 134 16.27 1.28 -9.56
N ARG A 135 15.98 0.89 -10.82
CA ARG A 135 15.89 1.86 -11.94
C ARG A 135 14.81 2.92 -11.72
N VAL A 136 13.66 2.54 -11.19
CA VAL A 136 12.58 3.49 -10.85
C VAL A 136 13.03 4.41 -9.73
N PHE A 137 13.60 3.87 -8.65
CA PHE A 137 13.99 4.64 -7.47
C PHE A 137 15.18 5.57 -7.74
N ASP A 138 16.17 5.13 -8.50
CA ASP A 138 17.32 5.95 -8.93
C ASP A 138 16.88 7.19 -9.75
N ARG A 139 15.76 7.06 -10.48
CA ARG A 139 15.17 8.19 -11.20
C ARG A 139 14.35 9.11 -10.30
N LEU A 140 13.67 8.54 -9.29
CA LEU A 140 12.82 9.30 -8.36
C LEU A 140 13.64 10.08 -7.34
N GLU A 141 14.67 9.48 -6.73
CA GLU A 141 15.42 10.06 -5.61
C GLU A 141 15.87 11.51 -5.85
N PRO A 142 16.66 11.82 -6.91
CA PRO A 142 17.15 13.19 -7.11
C PRO A 142 16.04 14.20 -7.37
N ALA A 143 14.99 13.80 -8.10
CA ALA A 143 13.88 14.68 -8.41
C ALA A 143 12.99 14.98 -7.18
N LEU A 144 12.72 13.96 -6.33
CA LEU A 144 11.98 14.17 -5.08
C LEU A 144 12.74 15.08 -4.11
N ARG A 145 14.06 14.90 -3.98
CA ARG A 145 14.92 15.78 -3.17
C ARG A 145 14.86 17.23 -3.64
N GLU A 146 14.97 17.45 -4.94
CA GLU A 146 14.86 18.80 -5.53
C GLU A 146 13.50 19.44 -5.21
N LEU A 147 12.40 18.70 -5.31
CA LEU A 147 11.07 19.19 -4.99
C LEU A 147 10.92 19.52 -3.50
N VAL A 148 11.47 18.72 -2.61
CA VAL A 148 11.44 18.98 -1.14
C VAL A 148 12.27 20.23 -0.81
N GLU A 149 13.47 20.36 -1.36
CA GLU A 149 14.34 21.54 -1.18
C GLU A 149 13.67 22.82 -1.70
N ALA A 150 12.96 22.74 -2.82
CA ALA A 150 12.28 23.87 -3.43
C ALA A 150 11.05 24.37 -2.64
N ALA A 151 10.44 23.51 -1.80
CA ALA A 151 9.23 23.86 -1.04
C ALA A 151 9.45 24.96 0.01
N GLY A 152 10.70 25.15 0.45
CA GLY A 152 11.09 26.15 1.46
C GLY A 152 10.51 25.88 2.86
N PRO A 153 10.67 26.79 3.81
CA PRO A 153 10.24 26.59 5.19
C PRO A 153 8.73 26.48 5.31
N GLU A 154 8.27 25.67 6.28
CA GLU A 154 6.85 25.51 6.61
C GLU A 154 6.25 26.86 7.08
N ALA A 155 5.04 27.16 6.60
CA ALA A 155 4.27 28.27 7.15
C ALA A 155 3.51 27.78 8.39
N ASP A 156 3.49 28.59 9.44
CA ASP A 156 2.67 28.33 10.62
C ASP A 156 1.19 28.60 10.26
N GLU A 157 0.42 27.52 10.13
CA GLU A 157 -1.01 27.57 9.83
C GLU A 157 -1.80 27.05 11.05
N PRO A 158 -2.25 27.95 11.94
CA PRO A 158 -2.86 27.56 13.23
C PRO A 158 -4.05 26.61 13.08
N PHE A 159 -4.80 26.69 11.98
CA PHE A 159 -5.93 25.79 11.74
C PHE A 159 -5.52 24.31 11.60
N LEU A 160 -4.27 24.02 11.28
CA LEU A 160 -3.80 22.61 11.20
C LEU A 160 -3.85 21.89 12.54
N SER A 161 -3.81 22.63 13.66
CA SER A 161 -3.84 22.08 15.02
C SER A 161 -5.25 21.95 15.63
N GLY A 162 -6.31 22.12 14.83
CA GLY A 162 -7.69 21.86 15.27
C GLY A 162 -8.34 22.98 16.10
N PRO A 163 -9.43 22.69 16.81
CA PRO A 163 -9.95 21.33 17.11
C PRO A 163 -10.79 20.69 15.98
N TYR A 164 -10.62 19.42 15.79
CA TYR A 164 -11.32 18.57 14.83
C TYR A 164 -12.06 17.43 15.56
N PRO A 165 -13.27 17.65 16.12
CA PRO A 165 -13.98 16.65 16.93
C PRO A 165 -14.19 15.33 16.17
N GLU A 166 -13.91 14.20 16.83
CA GLU A 166 -14.00 12.84 16.27
C GLU A 166 -15.35 12.56 15.59
N SER A 167 -16.46 12.94 16.24
CA SER A 167 -17.80 12.69 15.70
C SER A 167 -18.05 13.41 14.37
N VAL A 168 -17.47 14.62 14.19
CA VAL A 168 -17.57 15.37 12.95
C VAL A 168 -16.69 14.75 11.87
N GLN A 169 -15.48 14.37 12.23
CA GLN A 169 -14.57 13.65 11.31
C GLN A 169 -15.22 12.36 10.80
N HIS A 170 -15.90 11.59 11.68
CA HIS A 170 -16.59 10.37 11.31
C HIS A 170 -17.67 10.60 10.24
N GLU A 171 -18.55 11.56 10.46
CA GLU A 171 -19.63 11.87 9.52
C GLU A 171 -19.10 12.36 8.15
N LEU A 172 -18.05 13.18 8.16
CA LEU A 172 -17.41 13.64 6.93
C LEU A 172 -16.71 12.49 6.19
N SER A 173 -16.06 11.59 6.92
CA SER A 173 -15.44 10.39 6.36
C SER A 173 -16.46 9.48 5.69
N LEU A 174 -17.62 9.24 6.32
CA LEU A 174 -18.73 8.50 5.72
C LEU A 174 -19.30 9.22 4.48
N THR A 175 -19.39 10.54 4.50
CA THR A 175 -19.86 11.33 3.34
C THR A 175 -18.96 11.11 2.13
N VAL A 176 -17.65 11.17 2.33
CA VAL A 176 -16.67 10.98 1.24
C VAL A 176 -16.65 9.53 0.73
N THR A 177 -16.65 8.55 1.63
CA THR A 177 -16.62 7.14 1.23
C THR A 177 -17.85 6.75 0.43
N ARG A 178 -19.03 7.23 0.85
CA ARG A 178 -20.28 7.03 0.09
C ARG A 178 -20.26 7.70 -1.28
N ALA A 179 -19.69 8.92 -1.37
CA ALA A 179 -19.53 9.59 -2.65
C ALA A 179 -18.61 8.81 -3.60
N PHE A 180 -17.54 8.20 -3.09
CA PHE A 180 -16.62 7.35 -3.87
C PHE A 180 -17.27 6.04 -4.34
N GLY A 181 -18.41 5.65 -3.78
CA GLY A 181 -19.13 4.42 -4.15
C GLY A 181 -19.15 3.34 -3.05
N ALA A 182 -18.57 3.61 -1.88
CA ALA A 182 -18.61 2.69 -0.75
C ALA A 182 -19.99 2.76 -0.05
N ALA A 183 -20.95 1.97 -0.56
CA ALA A 183 -22.30 1.92 0.00
C ALA A 183 -22.34 1.13 1.32
N ASP A 184 -23.14 1.59 2.28
CA ASP A 184 -23.28 1.00 3.63
C ASP A 184 -23.71 -0.48 3.61
N GLU A 185 -24.24 -0.96 2.48
CA GLU A 185 -24.65 -2.36 2.30
C GLU A 185 -23.44 -3.31 2.24
N PHE A 186 -22.28 -2.82 1.79
CA PHE A 186 -21.06 -3.61 1.56
C PHE A 186 -19.90 -3.14 2.40
N PHE A 187 -19.92 -1.89 2.86
CA PHE A 187 -18.85 -1.23 3.59
C PHE A 187 -19.26 -0.85 5.00
N ARG A 188 -18.31 -0.92 5.91
CA ARG A 188 -18.41 -0.27 7.22
C ARG A 188 -17.10 0.42 7.56
N LEU A 189 -17.17 1.47 8.37
CA LEU A 189 -16.04 2.24 8.85
C LEU A 189 -15.98 2.18 10.38
N ASP A 190 -14.87 1.67 10.93
CA ASP A 190 -14.63 1.58 12.36
C ASP A 190 -13.33 2.33 12.76
N SER A 191 -13.15 2.63 14.05
CA SER A 191 -11.92 3.25 14.55
C SER A 191 -10.86 2.22 14.93
N THR A 192 -9.58 2.56 14.71
CA THR A 192 -8.43 1.76 15.12
C THR A 192 -7.19 2.62 15.32
N VAL A 193 -6.17 2.07 15.98
CA VAL A 193 -4.86 2.75 16.15
C VAL A 193 -4.11 2.87 14.83
N HIS A 194 -4.15 1.83 13.99
CA HIS A 194 -3.57 1.82 12.64
C HIS A 194 -4.67 1.54 11.63
N PRO A 195 -5.01 2.50 10.76
CA PRO A 195 -5.96 2.28 9.67
C PRO A 195 -5.57 1.09 8.81
N PHE A 196 -6.56 0.32 8.38
CA PHE A 196 -6.42 -0.77 7.42
C PHE A 196 -7.77 -1.09 6.76
N CYS A 197 -7.71 -1.66 5.57
CA CYS A 197 -8.83 -2.28 4.90
C CYS A 197 -8.70 -3.80 4.97
N THR A 198 -9.82 -4.49 5.16
CA THR A 198 -9.91 -5.94 4.99
C THR A 198 -11.22 -6.32 4.31
N SER A 199 -11.17 -7.32 3.43
CA SER A 199 -12.34 -7.87 2.77
C SER A 199 -12.53 -9.35 3.13
N PHE A 200 -13.77 -9.77 3.31
CA PHE A 200 -14.14 -11.16 3.48
C PHE A 200 -14.80 -11.73 2.22
N SER A 201 -15.27 -10.84 1.37
CA SER A 201 -15.77 -11.08 0.02
C SER A 201 -15.92 -9.73 -0.69
N THR A 202 -16.25 -9.70 -1.96
CA THR A 202 -16.62 -8.48 -2.68
C THR A 202 -17.83 -7.75 -2.04
N GLN A 203 -18.59 -8.42 -1.18
CA GLN A 203 -19.80 -7.91 -0.53
C GLN A 203 -19.65 -7.65 0.98
N ASP A 204 -18.46 -7.85 1.55
CA ASP A 204 -18.16 -7.54 2.97
C ASP A 204 -16.74 -6.96 3.05
N VAL A 205 -16.65 -5.65 2.94
CA VAL A 205 -15.42 -4.86 3.00
C VAL A 205 -15.44 -3.97 4.23
N ARG A 206 -14.37 -4.02 5.03
CA ARG A 206 -14.29 -3.29 6.30
C ARG A 206 -13.11 -2.35 6.29
N LEU A 207 -13.44 -1.09 6.43
CA LEU A 207 -12.50 0.02 6.51
C LEU A 207 -12.29 0.40 7.97
N THR A 208 -11.08 0.77 8.31
CA THR A 208 -10.81 1.37 9.62
C THR A 208 -10.08 2.69 9.44
N THR A 209 -10.25 3.60 10.39
CA THR A 209 -9.59 4.90 10.38
C THR A 209 -9.13 5.29 11.78
N ARG A 210 -8.31 6.32 11.87
CA ARG A 210 -7.86 6.94 13.13
C ARG A 210 -8.35 8.37 13.18
N TYR A 211 -8.80 8.81 14.34
CA TYR A 211 -9.18 10.20 14.57
C TYR A 211 -8.08 10.93 15.33
N ALA A 212 -7.71 12.10 14.85
CA ALA A 212 -6.83 13.04 15.54
C ALA A 212 -7.57 14.38 15.65
N GLU A 213 -7.79 14.85 16.88
CA GLU A 213 -8.57 16.06 17.13
C GLU A 213 -7.71 17.33 17.08
N ASP A 214 -6.41 17.19 17.11
CA ASP A 214 -5.41 18.26 17.20
C ASP A 214 -4.42 18.31 16.03
N ASP A 215 -4.63 17.46 15.00
CA ASP A 215 -3.79 17.43 13.80
C ASP A 215 -4.62 17.08 12.56
N LEU A 216 -4.79 18.07 11.67
CA LEU A 216 -5.52 17.87 10.42
C LEU A 216 -4.89 16.84 9.50
N HIS A 217 -3.55 16.77 9.45
CA HIS A 217 -2.85 15.80 8.59
C HIS A 217 -3.04 14.36 9.07
N ALA A 218 -3.14 14.17 10.38
CA ALA A 218 -3.43 12.89 11.01
C ALA A 218 -4.94 12.63 11.20
N SER A 219 -5.82 13.55 10.72
CA SER A 219 -7.27 13.39 10.77
C SER A 219 -7.73 12.22 9.91
N SER A 220 -8.93 11.73 10.20
CA SER A 220 -9.52 10.57 9.55
C SER A 220 -9.75 10.73 8.04
N ILE A 221 -9.86 11.97 7.54
CA ILE A 221 -10.33 12.21 6.18
C ILE A 221 -9.41 11.60 5.13
N PHE A 222 -8.08 11.80 5.23
CA PHE A 222 -7.12 11.26 4.27
C PHE A 222 -6.93 9.75 4.45
N SER A 223 -6.81 9.28 5.70
CA SER A 223 -6.69 7.85 5.97
C SER A 223 -7.94 7.07 5.53
N THR A 224 -9.13 7.67 5.67
CA THR A 224 -10.37 7.03 5.20
C THR A 224 -10.43 6.97 3.66
N MET A 225 -9.99 8.02 2.95
CA MET A 225 -9.88 7.98 1.49
C MET A 225 -8.89 6.90 1.03
N HIS A 226 -7.77 6.76 1.73
CA HIS A 226 -6.78 5.73 1.48
C HIS A 226 -7.38 4.33 1.61
N GLU A 227 -7.99 4.03 2.75
CA GLU A 227 -8.59 2.72 2.98
C GLU A 227 -9.80 2.46 2.07
N ALA A 228 -10.56 3.53 1.71
CA ALA A 228 -11.61 3.41 0.71
C ALA A 228 -11.06 2.99 -0.66
N GLY A 229 -9.90 3.51 -1.07
CA GLY A 229 -9.25 3.10 -2.31
C GLY A 229 -8.92 1.60 -2.33
N HIS A 230 -8.39 1.06 -1.24
CA HIS A 230 -8.19 -0.38 -1.06
C HIS A 230 -9.52 -1.14 -1.10
N GLY A 231 -10.52 -0.63 -0.38
CA GLY A 231 -11.84 -1.26 -0.30
C GLY A 231 -12.60 -1.28 -1.61
N LEU A 232 -12.52 -0.21 -2.40
CA LEU A 232 -13.14 -0.14 -3.72
C LEU A 232 -12.50 -1.12 -4.70
N TYR A 233 -11.19 -1.37 -4.59
CA TYR A 233 -10.53 -2.41 -5.37
C TYR A 233 -11.07 -3.80 -5.03
N GLU A 234 -11.17 -4.14 -3.75
CA GLU A 234 -11.70 -5.43 -3.29
C GLU A 234 -13.18 -5.62 -3.66
N HIS A 235 -14.01 -4.57 -3.46
CA HIS A 235 -15.43 -4.58 -3.83
C HIS A 235 -15.66 -4.68 -5.34
N GLY A 236 -14.82 -4.03 -6.13
CA GLY A 236 -14.91 -3.98 -7.59
C GLY A 236 -14.57 -5.30 -8.29
N GLY A 237 -14.06 -6.30 -7.55
CA GLY A 237 -13.81 -7.64 -8.04
C GLY A 237 -15.05 -8.31 -8.64
N ASP A 238 -14.86 -9.21 -9.62
CA ASP A 238 -15.99 -9.99 -10.14
C ASP A 238 -16.49 -10.97 -9.06
N VAL A 239 -17.76 -10.90 -8.71
CA VAL A 239 -18.41 -11.75 -7.70
C VAL A 239 -18.23 -13.25 -7.98
N SER A 240 -18.09 -13.64 -9.26
CA SER A 240 -17.83 -15.03 -9.65
C SER A 240 -16.47 -15.55 -9.15
N LEU A 241 -15.54 -14.65 -8.82
CA LEU A 241 -14.23 -14.99 -8.28
C LEU A 241 -14.23 -15.18 -6.76
N ASP A 242 -15.28 -14.74 -6.05
CA ASP A 242 -15.39 -14.88 -4.61
C ASP A 242 -15.12 -16.32 -4.15
N ARG A 243 -14.44 -16.47 -3.03
CA ARG A 243 -14.02 -17.75 -2.44
C ARG A 243 -13.01 -18.53 -3.29
N THR A 244 -12.37 -17.89 -4.25
CA THR A 244 -11.24 -18.45 -5.01
C THR A 244 -9.96 -17.66 -4.75
N PRO A 245 -8.78 -18.23 -5.03
CA PRO A 245 -7.51 -17.48 -4.99
C PRO A 245 -7.43 -16.30 -5.96
N LEU A 246 -8.40 -16.13 -6.85
CA LEU A 246 -8.45 -15.02 -7.80
C LEU A 246 -9.15 -13.76 -7.23
N ALA A 247 -9.87 -13.87 -6.12
CA ALA A 247 -10.77 -12.83 -5.59
C ALA A 247 -10.06 -11.68 -4.83
N THR A 248 -8.85 -11.32 -5.18
CA THR A 248 -8.13 -10.19 -4.58
C THR A 248 -7.23 -9.51 -5.60
N GLY A 249 -6.68 -8.34 -5.25
CA GLY A 249 -5.72 -7.65 -6.11
C GLY A 249 -4.49 -8.49 -6.44
N CYS A 250 -3.92 -8.32 -7.63
CA CYS A 250 -2.85 -9.20 -8.13
C CYS A 250 -1.47 -8.87 -7.56
N SER A 251 -1.26 -7.67 -6.98
CA SER A 251 -0.02 -7.26 -6.33
C SER A 251 -0.25 -6.16 -5.30
N SER A 252 0.70 -6.01 -4.37
CA SER A 252 0.64 -4.98 -3.34
C SER A 252 0.81 -3.58 -3.91
N ALA A 253 1.67 -3.38 -4.94
CA ALA A 253 1.84 -2.06 -5.55
C ALA A 253 0.60 -1.63 -6.34
N LEU A 254 -0.06 -2.54 -7.06
CA LEU A 254 -1.34 -2.24 -7.70
C LEU A 254 -2.44 -1.95 -6.68
N HIS A 255 -2.44 -2.66 -5.55
CA HIS A 255 -3.38 -2.42 -4.47
C HIS A 255 -3.16 -1.05 -3.83
N GLU A 256 -1.90 -0.70 -3.52
CA GLU A 256 -1.51 0.62 -3.02
C GLU A 256 -1.74 1.72 -4.06
N SER A 257 -1.65 1.43 -5.36
CA SER A 257 -1.94 2.42 -6.37
C SER A 257 -3.38 2.94 -6.31
N GLN A 258 -4.31 2.12 -5.83
CA GLN A 258 -5.71 2.52 -5.69
C GLN A 258 -5.94 3.36 -4.44
N SER A 259 -5.33 3.02 -3.31
CA SER A 259 -5.36 3.87 -2.13
C SER A 259 -4.75 5.25 -2.43
N ARG A 260 -3.61 5.29 -3.12
CA ARG A 260 -2.95 6.55 -3.50
C ARG A 260 -3.70 7.35 -4.56
N LEU A 261 -4.38 6.68 -5.49
CA LEU A 261 -5.23 7.35 -6.47
C LEU A 261 -6.38 8.07 -5.78
N TRP A 262 -7.11 7.38 -4.90
CA TRP A 262 -8.25 7.97 -4.22
C TRP A 262 -7.85 8.98 -3.14
N GLU A 263 -6.76 8.76 -2.39
CA GLU A 263 -6.26 9.69 -1.38
C GLU A 263 -5.56 10.92 -2.02
N ASN A 264 -4.53 10.67 -2.86
CA ASN A 264 -3.61 11.72 -3.29
C ASN A 264 -4.03 12.38 -4.60
N VAL A 265 -4.31 11.57 -5.64
CA VAL A 265 -4.60 12.11 -6.98
C VAL A 265 -5.99 12.76 -6.99
N ILE A 266 -6.99 12.12 -6.40
CA ILE A 266 -8.36 12.63 -6.29
C ILE A 266 -8.53 13.48 -5.02
N GLY A 267 -8.39 12.88 -3.85
CA GLY A 267 -8.77 13.46 -2.57
C GLY A 267 -7.92 14.67 -2.12
N ARG A 268 -6.69 14.80 -2.64
CA ARG A 268 -5.86 15.99 -2.41
C ARG A 268 -5.87 16.98 -3.57
N SER A 269 -6.66 16.75 -4.62
CA SER A 269 -6.80 17.67 -5.76
C SER A 269 -7.60 18.92 -5.39
N ILE A 270 -7.33 20.03 -6.09
CA ILE A 270 -8.12 21.26 -5.92
C ILE A 270 -9.57 21.05 -6.36
N GLN A 271 -9.81 20.15 -7.34
CA GLN A 271 -11.14 19.81 -7.84
C GLN A 271 -11.97 19.14 -6.75
N PHE A 272 -11.42 18.15 -6.04
CA PHE A 272 -12.09 17.53 -4.91
C PHE A 272 -12.43 18.57 -3.83
N TRP A 273 -11.49 19.44 -3.47
CA TRP A 273 -11.72 20.42 -2.44
C TRP A 273 -12.68 21.53 -2.87
N ARG A 274 -12.81 21.88 -4.15
CA ARG A 274 -13.87 22.77 -4.63
C ARG A 274 -15.26 22.21 -4.36
N TRP A 275 -15.44 20.92 -4.49
CA TRP A 275 -16.68 20.23 -4.14
C TRP A 275 -16.89 20.11 -2.63
N PHE A 276 -15.88 19.61 -1.91
CA PHE A 276 -16.06 19.16 -0.53
C PHE A 276 -15.76 20.23 0.52
N TYR A 277 -14.93 21.22 0.21
CA TYR A 277 -14.48 22.24 1.16
C TYR A 277 -15.60 23.08 1.79
N PRO A 278 -16.66 23.49 1.09
CA PRO A 278 -17.74 24.21 1.73
C PRO A 278 -18.35 23.47 2.93
N GLN A 279 -18.65 22.18 2.76
CA GLN A 279 -19.16 21.35 3.83
C GLN A 279 -18.11 21.10 4.92
N PHE A 280 -16.87 20.83 4.53
CA PHE A 280 -15.76 20.58 5.45
C PHE A 280 -15.48 21.82 6.32
N ARG A 281 -15.35 23.00 5.72
CA ARG A 281 -15.15 24.26 6.41
C ARG A 281 -16.30 24.56 7.39
N ASP A 282 -17.53 24.44 6.95
CA ASP A 282 -18.72 24.78 7.76
C ASP A 282 -18.88 23.80 8.95
N SER A 283 -18.19 22.65 8.93
CA SER A 283 -18.19 21.67 10.01
C SER A 283 -17.19 21.96 11.13
N PHE A 284 -16.20 22.84 10.88
CA PHE A 284 -15.13 23.14 11.84
C PHE A 284 -14.92 24.63 12.01
N ALA A 285 -15.22 25.16 13.20
CA ALA A 285 -15.11 26.60 13.49
C ALA A 285 -13.68 27.15 13.23
N VAL A 286 -12.64 26.32 13.40
CA VAL A 286 -11.26 26.72 13.14
C VAL A 286 -11.00 27.04 11.65
N LEU A 287 -11.87 26.63 10.75
CA LEU A 287 -11.78 26.88 9.30
C LEU A 287 -12.66 28.00 8.79
N GLU A 288 -13.47 28.65 9.65
CA GLU A 288 -14.48 29.64 9.25
C GLU A 288 -13.94 30.74 8.31
N ASP A 289 -12.74 31.27 8.64
CA ASP A 289 -12.10 32.35 7.87
C ASP A 289 -10.95 31.85 6.97
N VAL A 290 -10.80 30.53 6.78
CA VAL A 290 -9.71 29.95 5.98
C VAL A 290 -10.16 29.85 4.51
N PRO A 291 -9.52 30.55 3.56
CA PRO A 291 -9.81 30.39 2.13
C PRO A 291 -9.43 28.99 1.63
N LEU A 292 -10.13 28.49 0.61
CA LEU A 292 -9.86 27.19 -0.02
C LEU A 292 -8.40 27.07 -0.48
N GLU A 293 -7.86 28.09 -1.11
CA GLU A 293 -6.50 28.08 -1.65
C GLU A 293 -5.45 27.95 -0.53
N THR A 294 -5.67 28.64 0.62
CA THR A 294 -4.83 28.54 1.80
C THR A 294 -4.90 27.14 2.41
N PHE A 295 -6.10 26.60 2.57
CA PHE A 295 -6.32 25.23 3.05
C PHE A 295 -5.66 24.21 2.12
N HIS A 296 -5.93 24.27 0.81
CA HIS A 296 -5.41 23.35 -0.18
C HIS A 296 -3.87 23.35 -0.22
N ARG A 297 -3.25 24.55 -0.13
CA ARG A 297 -1.81 24.68 -0.03
C ARG A 297 -1.27 24.02 1.23
N ALA A 298 -1.86 24.27 2.39
CA ALA A 298 -1.39 23.74 3.67
C ALA A 298 -1.41 22.21 3.72
N VAL A 299 -2.48 21.58 3.21
CA VAL A 299 -2.62 20.09 3.24
C VAL A 299 -1.79 19.36 2.17
N ASN A 300 -1.23 20.09 1.19
CA ASN A 300 -0.48 19.50 0.07
C ASN A 300 1.00 19.89 0.04
N ARG A 301 1.44 20.85 0.85
CA ARG A 301 2.80 21.35 0.80
C ARG A 301 3.80 20.28 1.24
N PRO A 302 4.92 20.08 0.49
CA PRO A 302 6.01 19.24 0.93
C PRO A 302 6.61 19.72 2.25
N ARG A 303 6.78 18.81 3.19
CA ARG A 303 7.37 19.07 4.50
C ARG A 303 8.20 17.87 4.95
N PRO A 304 9.50 18.01 5.20
CA PRO A 304 10.29 16.95 5.78
C PRO A 304 9.70 16.50 7.12
N SER A 305 9.41 15.21 7.28
CA SER A 305 8.92 14.62 8.51
C SER A 305 9.79 13.44 8.94
N LEU A 306 9.87 13.18 10.24
CA LEU A 306 10.65 12.04 10.76
C LEU A 306 9.92 10.71 10.51
N ILE A 307 8.61 10.74 10.57
CA ILE A 307 7.76 9.53 10.55
C ILE A 307 7.16 9.33 9.16
N ARG A 308 7.42 8.16 8.58
CA ARG A 308 6.97 7.81 7.23
C ARG A 308 5.47 7.95 7.03
N VAL A 309 4.67 7.46 7.98
CA VAL A 309 3.20 7.50 7.85
C VAL A 309 2.61 8.89 7.93
N ASP A 310 3.37 9.86 8.44
CA ASP A 310 2.98 11.27 8.54
C ASP A 310 3.61 12.11 7.41
N ALA A 311 4.38 11.48 6.50
CA ALA A 311 5.04 12.15 5.39
C ALA A 311 4.03 12.57 4.32
N ASP A 312 4.24 13.77 3.76
CA ASP A 312 3.50 14.24 2.60
C ASP A 312 3.80 13.42 1.34
N GLU A 313 3.01 13.65 0.31
CA GLU A 313 3.08 12.91 -0.95
C GLU A 313 4.47 12.99 -1.64
N THR A 314 5.18 14.10 -1.50
CA THR A 314 6.50 14.31 -2.12
C THR A 314 7.61 13.63 -1.31
N THR A 315 7.61 13.80 0.02
CA THR A 315 8.65 13.24 0.90
C THR A 315 8.49 11.76 1.16
N TYR A 316 7.28 11.21 1.06
CA TYR A 316 7.00 9.79 1.32
C TYR A 316 7.90 8.84 0.54
N GLY A 317 8.14 9.13 -0.75
CA GLY A 317 9.00 8.31 -1.61
C GLY A 317 10.43 8.19 -1.10
N LEU A 318 10.98 9.24 -0.51
CA LEU A 318 12.34 9.24 0.06
C LEU A 318 12.45 8.31 1.26
N HIS A 319 11.41 8.24 2.10
CA HIS A 319 11.33 7.28 3.20
C HIS A 319 11.34 5.82 2.70
N ILE A 320 10.71 5.55 1.56
CA ILE A 320 10.67 4.20 0.99
C ILE A 320 12.02 3.84 0.36
N ILE A 321 12.64 4.76 -0.38
CA ILE A 321 13.97 4.58 -0.98
C ILE A 321 15.01 4.27 0.10
N LEU A 322 14.96 4.98 1.24
CA LEU A 322 15.81 4.70 2.41
C LEU A 322 15.69 3.24 2.85
N ARG A 323 14.45 2.76 3.06
CA ARG A 323 14.19 1.41 3.56
C ARG A 323 14.59 0.33 2.57
N PHE A 324 14.33 0.55 1.31
CA PHE A 324 14.74 -0.36 0.24
C PHE A 324 16.27 -0.54 0.18
N GLY A 325 17.02 0.55 0.33
CA GLY A 325 18.49 0.49 0.41
C GLY A 325 18.96 -0.26 1.65
N LEU A 326 18.44 0.10 2.84
CA LEU A 326 18.82 -0.54 4.10
C LEU A 326 18.46 -2.03 4.16
N GLU A 327 17.33 -2.45 3.60
CA GLU A 327 16.98 -3.88 3.52
C GLU A 327 18.02 -4.69 2.75
N GLN A 328 18.49 -4.17 1.62
CA GLN A 328 19.53 -4.82 0.82
C GLN A 328 20.87 -4.84 1.54
N GLU A 329 21.28 -3.71 2.18
CA GLU A 329 22.52 -3.62 2.97
C GLU A 329 22.51 -4.60 4.15
N LEU A 330 21.38 -4.73 4.88
CA LEU A 330 21.21 -5.63 6.01
C LEU A 330 21.16 -7.11 5.61
N LEU A 331 20.45 -7.43 4.53
CA LEU A 331 20.24 -8.82 4.13
C LEU A 331 21.44 -9.40 3.37
N PHE A 332 22.02 -8.64 2.46
CA PHE A 332 22.97 -9.16 1.48
C PHE A 332 24.23 -8.29 1.33
N GLY A 333 24.30 -7.15 2.00
CA GLY A 333 25.45 -6.27 2.08
C GLY A 333 26.25 -6.43 3.36
N ASP A 334 27.01 -5.39 3.72
CA ASP A 334 27.96 -5.38 4.82
C ASP A 334 27.45 -4.63 6.06
N LEU A 335 26.20 -4.19 6.09
CA LEU A 335 25.64 -3.47 7.24
C LEU A 335 25.33 -4.44 8.38
N GLU A 336 26.07 -4.30 9.50
CA GLU A 336 25.76 -5.01 10.73
C GLU A 336 24.59 -4.33 11.47
N THR A 337 23.70 -5.10 12.07
CA THR A 337 22.53 -4.57 12.79
C THR A 337 22.88 -3.62 13.93
N LYS A 338 24.05 -3.77 14.55
CA LYS A 338 24.53 -2.83 15.58
C LYS A 338 24.74 -1.41 15.05
N ASP A 339 25.02 -1.26 13.76
CA ASP A 339 25.34 0.01 13.10
C ASP A 339 24.08 0.60 12.37
N LEU A 340 22.95 -0.13 12.41
CA LEU A 340 21.71 0.30 11.76
C LEU A 340 21.20 1.66 12.24
N PRO A 341 21.16 2.01 13.55
CA PRO A 341 20.66 3.30 13.99
C PRO A 341 21.41 4.48 13.37
N GLU A 342 22.74 4.41 13.36
CA GLU A 342 23.57 5.48 12.77
C GLU A 342 23.41 5.53 11.25
N ARG A 343 23.44 4.36 10.58
CA ARG A 343 23.23 4.28 9.13
C ARG A 343 21.86 4.81 8.70
N TRP A 344 20.83 4.52 9.49
CA TRP A 344 19.48 5.07 9.29
C TRP A 344 19.49 6.59 9.39
N ASN A 345 20.10 7.13 10.46
CA ASN A 345 20.15 8.55 10.70
C ASN A 345 20.89 9.30 9.60
N ASP A 346 22.03 8.75 9.13
CA ASP A 346 22.80 9.32 8.01
C ASP A 346 21.99 9.35 6.71
N ARG A 347 21.26 8.25 6.41
CA ARG A 347 20.41 8.20 5.22
C ARG A 347 19.19 9.11 5.32
N MET A 348 18.61 9.27 6.50
CA MET A 348 17.51 10.23 6.71
C MET A 348 17.98 11.66 6.48
N GLU A 349 19.12 12.03 7.02
CA GLU A 349 19.71 13.36 6.83
C GLU A 349 20.05 13.60 5.34
N GLU A 350 20.63 12.60 4.67
CA GLU A 350 20.95 12.69 3.24
C GLU A 350 19.72 12.85 2.36
N LEU A 351 18.66 12.03 2.58
CA LEU A 351 17.50 11.96 1.68
C LEU A 351 16.41 12.97 2.02
N VAL A 352 16.12 13.15 3.30
CA VAL A 352 14.99 13.95 3.78
C VAL A 352 15.44 15.30 4.38
N GLY A 353 16.74 15.44 4.68
CA GLY A 353 17.31 16.66 5.23
C GLY A 353 17.14 16.80 6.74
N ILE A 354 16.67 15.77 7.44
CA ILE A 354 16.46 15.78 8.89
C ILE A 354 17.04 14.51 9.53
N ARG A 355 17.63 14.68 10.72
CA ARG A 355 18.24 13.58 11.48
C ARG A 355 17.35 13.18 12.65
N PRO A 356 16.94 11.91 12.78
CA PRO A 356 16.18 11.45 13.93
C PRO A 356 16.94 11.68 15.25
N PRO A 357 16.27 12.21 16.28
CA PRO A 357 16.90 12.45 17.57
C PRO A 357 16.95 11.21 18.48
N ASP A 358 16.22 10.17 18.14
CA ASP A 358 16.08 8.92 18.87
C ASP A 358 15.72 7.77 17.92
N ASP A 359 15.88 6.51 18.40
CA ASP A 359 15.62 5.31 17.60
C ASP A 359 14.13 5.08 17.38
N ARG A 360 13.26 5.54 18.29
CA ARG A 360 11.80 5.47 18.19
C ARG A 360 11.29 6.21 16.96
N ARG A 361 11.87 7.38 16.63
CA ARG A 361 11.59 8.18 15.44
C ARG A 361 12.54 7.85 14.28
N GLY A 362 13.53 7.01 14.52
CA GLY A 362 14.48 6.47 13.57
C GLY A 362 14.11 5.04 13.15
N CYS A 363 15.04 4.11 13.34
CA CYS A 363 14.95 2.73 12.86
C CYS A 363 13.86 1.86 13.52
N LEU A 364 13.29 2.28 14.64
CA LEU A 364 12.18 1.58 15.33
C LEU A 364 10.79 2.09 14.92
N GLN A 365 10.67 3.03 13.98
CA GLN A 365 9.36 3.62 13.67
C GLN A 365 8.38 2.66 13.00
N ASP A 366 8.85 1.63 12.28
CA ASP A 366 8.03 0.68 11.52
C ASP A 366 8.08 -0.73 12.10
N VAL A 367 6.93 -1.39 12.18
CA VAL A 367 6.79 -2.79 12.63
C VAL A 367 7.26 -3.83 11.60
N HIS A 368 7.41 -3.42 10.35
CA HIS A 368 7.57 -4.31 9.19
C HIS A 368 8.71 -5.33 9.34
N TRP A 369 9.87 -4.89 9.80
CA TRP A 369 11.01 -5.79 9.99
C TRP A 369 10.79 -6.78 11.14
N GLY A 370 10.12 -6.36 12.21
CA GLY A 370 9.69 -7.26 13.29
C GLY A 370 8.70 -8.30 12.79
N ALA A 371 7.76 -7.91 11.94
CA ALA A 371 6.82 -8.82 11.31
C ALA A 371 7.44 -9.67 10.18
N GLY A 372 8.72 -9.45 9.84
CA GLY A 372 9.41 -10.16 8.78
C GLY A 372 9.00 -9.74 7.37
N LEU A 373 8.45 -8.55 7.17
CA LEU A 373 7.96 -8.04 5.89
C LEU A 373 9.08 -7.38 5.07
N PHE A 374 10.18 -8.11 4.84
CA PHE A 374 11.24 -7.69 3.93
C PHE A 374 10.80 -7.87 2.47
N GLY A 375 11.10 -6.88 1.62
CA GLY A 375 10.60 -6.84 0.23
C GLY A 375 9.27 -6.11 0.07
N TYR A 376 8.63 -5.70 1.17
CA TYR A 376 7.33 -5.03 1.15
C TYR A 376 7.42 -3.54 0.86
N PHE A 377 8.37 -2.82 1.45
CA PHE A 377 8.46 -1.36 1.33
C PHE A 377 8.47 -0.81 -0.10
N PRO A 378 9.14 -1.45 -1.09
CA PRO A 378 9.10 -0.96 -2.46
C PRO A 378 7.69 -0.79 -3.03
N THR A 379 6.74 -1.65 -2.61
CA THR A 379 5.37 -1.65 -3.12
C THR A 379 4.65 -0.33 -2.90
N TYR A 380 4.92 0.34 -1.80
CA TYR A 380 4.36 1.64 -1.46
C TYR A 380 4.71 2.72 -2.50
N GLN A 381 5.98 2.83 -2.86
CA GLN A 381 6.40 3.86 -3.82
C GLN A 381 6.08 3.47 -5.26
N LEU A 382 6.13 2.19 -5.58
CA LEU A 382 5.62 1.69 -6.87
C LEU A 382 4.12 1.98 -7.01
N GLY A 383 3.35 1.87 -5.93
CA GLY A 383 1.95 2.24 -5.87
C GLY A 383 1.72 3.72 -6.18
N ASN A 384 2.52 4.62 -5.60
CA ASN A 384 2.45 6.04 -5.92
C ASN A 384 2.70 6.31 -7.42
N VAL A 385 3.72 5.69 -8.00
CA VAL A 385 4.02 5.81 -9.43
C VAL A 385 2.86 5.31 -10.29
N LEU A 386 2.36 4.12 -9.99
CA LEU A 386 1.27 3.49 -10.72
C LEU A 386 -0.05 4.27 -10.60
N SER A 387 -0.33 4.90 -9.46
CA SER A 387 -1.57 5.66 -9.27
C SER A 387 -1.71 6.78 -10.30
N VAL A 388 -0.62 7.51 -10.57
CA VAL A 388 -0.62 8.61 -11.55
C VAL A 388 -0.60 8.07 -12.98
N GLN A 389 0.16 7.00 -13.24
CA GLN A 389 0.22 6.40 -14.57
C GLN A 389 -1.16 5.84 -14.99
N ILE A 390 -1.88 5.20 -14.06
CA ILE A 390 -3.26 4.74 -14.26
C ILE A 390 -4.20 5.93 -14.46
N TRP A 391 -4.03 6.99 -13.66
CA TRP A 391 -4.83 8.20 -13.77
C TRP A 391 -4.68 8.89 -15.13
N GLU A 392 -3.45 9.06 -15.64
CA GLU A 392 -3.23 9.62 -16.98
C GLU A 392 -3.93 8.79 -18.06
N ARG A 393 -3.95 7.46 -17.90
CA ARG A 393 -4.65 6.60 -18.84
C ARG A 393 -6.17 6.75 -18.71
N LEU A 394 -6.70 6.85 -17.50
CA LEU A 394 -8.12 7.10 -17.25
C LEU A 394 -8.58 8.41 -17.90
N LEU A 395 -7.81 9.48 -17.80
CA LEU A 395 -8.13 10.78 -18.40
C LEU A 395 -8.24 10.74 -19.94
N VAL A 396 -7.63 9.77 -20.60
CA VAL A 396 -7.83 9.58 -22.06
C VAL A 396 -9.23 9.09 -22.37
N ASP A 397 -9.78 8.20 -21.54
CA ASP A 397 -11.08 7.56 -21.75
C ASP A 397 -12.22 8.34 -21.07
N VAL A 398 -11.93 9.06 -19.99
CA VAL A 398 -12.84 9.91 -19.20
C VAL A 398 -12.27 11.34 -19.13
N PRO A 399 -12.27 12.09 -20.22
CA PRO A 399 -11.58 13.39 -20.31
C PRO A 399 -12.17 14.49 -19.42
N ASP A 400 -13.39 14.32 -18.96
CA ASP A 400 -14.11 15.23 -18.06
C ASP A 400 -14.05 14.82 -16.58
N ALA A 401 -13.21 13.81 -16.22
CA ALA A 401 -13.10 13.32 -14.84
C ALA A 401 -12.86 14.43 -13.82
N TYR A 402 -12.02 15.43 -14.12
CA TYR A 402 -11.83 16.56 -13.22
C TYR A 402 -13.09 17.41 -13.01
N ALA A 403 -13.90 17.61 -14.04
CA ALA A 403 -15.17 18.33 -13.91
C ALA A 403 -16.18 17.51 -13.10
N GLN A 404 -16.22 16.19 -13.30
CA GLN A 404 -17.05 15.28 -12.51
C GLN A 404 -16.66 15.31 -11.02
N ILE A 405 -15.36 15.34 -10.68
CA ILE A 405 -14.89 15.49 -9.29
C ILE A 405 -15.38 16.81 -8.67
N GLU A 406 -15.33 17.93 -9.40
CA GLU A 406 -15.84 19.22 -8.92
C GLU A 406 -17.35 19.21 -8.66
N GLU A 407 -18.08 18.31 -9.27
CA GLU A 407 -19.53 18.10 -9.05
C GLU A 407 -19.81 17.03 -7.97
N GLY A 408 -18.78 16.35 -7.44
CA GLY A 408 -18.92 15.27 -6.48
C GLY A 408 -19.41 13.96 -7.12
N SER A 409 -19.20 13.80 -8.43
CA SER A 409 -19.54 12.62 -9.19
C SER A 409 -18.32 11.76 -9.46
N PHE A 410 -18.30 10.54 -8.92
CA PHE A 410 -17.15 9.63 -9.02
C PHE A 410 -17.49 8.32 -9.76
N GLY A 411 -18.74 8.18 -10.21
CA GLY A 411 -19.24 6.93 -10.78
C GLY A 411 -18.47 6.47 -12.02
N ASP A 412 -18.23 7.34 -12.99
CA ASP A 412 -17.52 6.98 -14.23
C ASP A 412 -16.05 6.62 -13.95
N ILE A 413 -15.41 7.31 -12.97
CA ILE A 413 -14.06 6.99 -12.52
C ILE A 413 -14.03 5.59 -11.93
N TYR A 414 -14.95 5.28 -10.99
CA TYR A 414 -15.05 3.97 -10.36
C TYR A 414 -15.33 2.87 -11.39
N GLU A 415 -16.28 3.06 -12.30
CA GLU A 415 -16.62 2.05 -13.31
C GLU A 415 -15.48 1.82 -14.30
N TRP A 416 -14.72 2.86 -14.68
CA TRP A 416 -13.52 2.68 -15.49
C TRP A 416 -12.47 1.84 -14.76
N LEU A 417 -12.18 2.15 -13.49
CA LEU A 417 -11.22 1.39 -12.67
C LEU A 417 -11.70 -0.06 -12.46
N ARG A 418 -13.00 -0.25 -12.23
CA ARG A 418 -13.58 -1.57 -12.10
C ARG A 418 -13.43 -2.40 -13.37
N GLU A 419 -13.76 -1.85 -14.52
CA GLU A 419 -13.69 -2.56 -15.80
C GLU A 419 -12.26 -2.89 -16.21
N HIS A 420 -11.31 -1.98 -15.99
CA HIS A 420 -9.94 -2.12 -16.48
C HIS A 420 -8.97 -2.75 -15.46
N LEU A 421 -9.32 -2.74 -14.16
CA LEU A 421 -8.44 -3.26 -13.11
C LEU A 421 -9.18 -4.19 -12.14
N TYR A 422 -10.20 -3.71 -11.41
CA TYR A 422 -10.69 -4.39 -10.22
C TYR A 422 -11.31 -5.75 -10.50
N ARG A 423 -12.18 -5.85 -11.51
CA ARG A 423 -12.92 -7.08 -11.84
C ARG A 423 -12.05 -8.28 -12.19
N HIS A 424 -10.80 -8.04 -12.51
CA HIS A 424 -9.88 -9.10 -12.96
C HIS A 424 -9.22 -9.86 -11.82
N GLY A 425 -9.19 -9.28 -10.61
CA GLY A 425 -8.52 -9.90 -9.47
C GLY A 425 -7.09 -10.34 -9.82
N ARG A 426 -6.73 -11.58 -9.49
CA ARG A 426 -5.41 -12.19 -9.76
C ARG A 426 -5.35 -12.98 -11.09
N LYS A 427 -6.27 -12.76 -12.02
CA LYS A 427 -6.25 -13.49 -13.32
C LYS A 427 -4.96 -13.27 -14.10
N PHE A 428 -4.45 -12.05 -14.07
CA PHE A 428 -3.22 -11.66 -14.75
C PHE A 428 -2.07 -11.47 -13.77
N THR A 429 -0.84 -11.60 -14.26
CA THR A 429 0.33 -11.21 -13.46
C THR A 429 0.36 -9.69 -13.26
N PRO A 430 1.08 -9.18 -12.23
CA PRO A 430 1.24 -7.74 -12.04
C PRO A 430 1.71 -7.01 -13.30
N THR A 431 2.74 -7.54 -13.98
CA THR A 431 3.26 -6.97 -15.22
C THR A 431 2.20 -6.92 -16.33
N GLU A 432 1.44 -8.02 -16.54
CA GLU A 432 0.35 -8.03 -17.52
C GLU A 432 -0.76 -7.06 -17.17
N THR A 433 -1.11 -6.96 -15.88
CA THR A 433 -2.13 -6.02 -15.40
C THR A 433 -1.70 -4.57 -15.63
N ILE A 434 -0.45 -4.23 -15.29
CA ILE A 434 0.11 -2.89 -15.51
C ILE A 434 0.09 -2.53 -16.99
N LEU A 435 0.56 -3.44 -17.87
CA LEU A 435 0.53 -3.22 -19.31
C LEU A 435 -0.90 -3.00 -19.84
N ARG A 436 -1.89 -3.68 -19.29
CA ARG A 436 -3.31 -3.56 -19.69
C ARG A 436 -3.93 -2.24 -19.21
N VAL A 437 -3.73 -1.88 -17.92
CA VAL A 437 -4.41 -0.73 -17.30
C VAL A 437 -3.67 0.58 -17.53
N ALA A 438 -2.34 0.57 -17.51
CA ALA A 438 -1.51 1.77 -17.66
C ALA A 438 -0.96 1.96 -19.09
N GLY A 439 -1.11 0.96 -19.96
CA GLY A 439 -0.69 1.02 -21.36
C GLY A 439 0.81 0.85 -21.60
N GLY A 440 1.61 0.61 -20.56
CA GLY A 440 3.06 0.44 -20.63
C GLY A 440 3.64 -0.14 -19.34
N PRO A 441 4.95 -0.41 -19.28
CA PRO A 441 5.61 -0.79 -18.03
C PRO A 441 5.58 0.33 -17.00
N ILE A 442 6.02 0.06 -15.77
CA ILE A 442 6.14 1.09 -14.73
C ILE A 442 7.07 2.18 -15.20
N ASP A 443 6.57 3.41 -15.23
CA ASP A 443 7.27 4.63 -15.67
C ASP A 443 7.15 5.71 -14.59
N PRO A 444 8.25 6.19 -13.98
CA PRO A 444 8.22 7.24 -12.98
C PRO A 444 7.93 8.64 -13.54
N GLU A 445 8.05 8.87 -14.85
CA GLU A 445 7.93 10.22 -15.43
C GLU A 445 6.53 10.86 -15.25
N PRO A 446 5.40 10.14 -15.42
CA PRO A 446 4.07 10.68 -15.10
C PRO A 446 3.97 11.20 -13.67
N TYR A 447 4.45 10.41 -12.70
CA TYR A 447 4.42 10.78 -11.29
C TYR A 447 5.28 12.02 -10.99
N LEU A 448 6.49 12.09 -11.57
CA LEU A 448 7.36 13.25 -11.39
C LEU A 448 6.77 14.53 -12.01
N ARG A 449 6.13 14.45 -13.18
CA ARG A 449 5.42 15.58 -13.78
C ARG A 449 4.28 16.04 -12.88
N TYR A 450 3.46 15.11 -12.43
CA TYR A 450 2.34 15.39 -11.53
C TYR A 450 2.79 16.14 -10.26
N LEU A 451 3.83 15.66 -9.58
CA LEU A 451 4.36 16.31 -8.39
C LEU A 451 4.94 17.69 -8.69
N ALA A 452 5.68 17.85 -9.78
CA ALA A 452 6.26 19.13 -10.18
C ALA A 452 5.16 20.17 -10.49
N ASP A 453 4.14 19.79 -11.27
CA ASP A 453 3.02 20.66 -11.61
C ASP A 453 2.20 21.06 -10.38
N LYS A 454 1.95 20.09 -9.48
CA LYS A 454 1.25 20.32 -8.22
C LYS A 454 2.02 21.31 -7.35
N ASN A 455 3.31 21.07 -7.11
CA ASN A 455 4.13 21.95 -6.28
C ASN A 455 4.28 23.36 -6.90
N ALA A 456 4.42 23.47 -8.22
CA ALA A 456 4.44 24.77 -8.90
C ALA A 456 3.10 25.52 -8.71
N SER A 457 1.97 24.83 -8.79
CA SER A 457 0.64 25.44 -8.56
C SER A 457 0.45 25.91 -7.13
N LEU A 458 0.95 25.15 -6.13
CA LEU A 458 0.88 25.52 -4.71
C LEU A 458 1.77 26.72 -4.37
N ALA A 459 2.90 26.87 -5.07
CA ALA A 459 3.79 28.03 -4.90
C ALA A 459 3.23 29.32 -5.53
N ALA A 460 2.38 29.20 -6.54
CA ALA A 460 1.77 30.35 -7.24
C ALA A 460 0.48 30.86 -6.56
N ALA A 461 -0.15 30.04 -5.70
CA ALA A 461 -1.39 30.35 -4.96
C ALA A 461 -1.09 31.00 -3.59
#